data_10fa23c503ca23264b06be1e2f0129ea
#
_entry.id   10fa23c503ca23264b06be1e2f0129ea
#
_cell.length_a   1.000
_cell.length_b   1.000
_cell.length_c   1.000
_cell.angle_alpha   90.00
_cell.angle_beta   90.00
_cell.angle_gamma   90.00
#
_symmetry.space_group_name_H-M   'P 1'
#
loop_
_entity.id
_entity.type
_entity.pdbx_description
1 polymer ?
#
loop_
_entity_poly.entity_id
_entity_poly.type
_entity_poly.pdbx_seq_one_letter_code
_entity_poly.pdbx_strand_id
1 'polypeptide(L)' 'MHSSTLTPSDLGTFVRRVRKAQGLRQDQLAGVAGVGLLFIVDLEAGKPTIQVGKLLTVLEALGCKVAITPPTGTEEAP' A
#
# COMPACT_ATOMS: atom_id res chain seq x y z
N MET A 1 1.14 19.98 -16.02
CA MET A 1 1.13 19.53 -14.88
C MET A 1 0.27 18.38 -14.71
N HIS A 2 0.43 17.69 -13.90
CA HIS A 2 -0.31 16.54 -13.80
C HIS A 2 -0.79 16.35 -12.43
N SER A 3 -1.79 15.61 -12.31
CA SER A 3 -2.32 15.35 -11.06
C SER A 3 -1.57 14.24 -10.43
N SER A 4 -1.51 14.26 -9.17
CA SER A 4 -0.86 13.22 -8.42
C SER A 4 -1.85 12.26 -7.83
N THR A 5 -2.96 12.04 -8.48
CA THR A 5 -3.97 11.16 -7.95
C THR A 5 -3.44 9.74 -7.86
N LEU A 6 -3.46 9.21 -6.67
CA LEU A 6 -3.04 7.84 -6.42
C LEU A 6 -4.24 6.91 -6.65
N THR A 7 -4.04 5.88 -7.44
CA THR A 7 -5.10 4.91 -7.73
C THR A 7 -4.79 3.58 -7.06
N PRO A 8 -5.80 2.71 -6.90
CA PRO A 8 -5.54 1.35 -6.40
C PRO A 8 -4.51 0.62 -7.27
N SER A 9 -4.53 0.84 -8.58
CA SER A 9 -3.57 0.23 -9.48
C SER A 9 -2.15 0.72 -9.17
N ASP A 10 -1.99 2.02 -8.89
CA ASP A 10 -0.69 2.57 -8.54
C ASP A 10 -0.16 1.95 -7.25
N LEU A 11 -1.04 1.78 -6.26
CA LEU A 11 -0.66 1.15 -5.01
C LEU A 11 -0.23 -0.30 -5.23
N GLY A 12 -1.00 -1.03 -6.02
CA GLY A 12 -0.67 -2.42 -6.31
C GLY A 12 0.67 -2.57 -6.99
N THR A 13 0.94 -1.72 -7.97
CA THR A 13 2.21 -1.73 -8.69
C THR A 13 3.36 -1.38 -7.75
N PHE A 14 3.16 -0.41 -6.89
CA PHE A 14 4.16 0.00 -5.91
C PHE A 14 4.51 -1.14 -4.95
N VAL A 15 3.48 -1.76 -4.37
CA VAL A 15 3.68 -2.87 -3.43
C VAL A 15 4.43 -4.01 -4.11
N ARG A 16 4.03 -4.37 -5.33
CA ARG A 16 4.69 -5.43 -6.06
C ARG A 16 6.17 -5.12 -6.30
N ARG A 17 6.46 -3.88 -6.70
CA ARG A 17 7.84 -3.49 -6.98
C ARG A 17 8.70 -3.55 -5.74
N VAL A 18 8.20 -3.02 -4.62
CA VAL A 18 8.96 -3.03 -3.37
C VAL A 18 9.14 -4.46 -2.86
N ARG A 19 8.07 -5.26 -2.94
CA ARG A 19 8.15 -6.66 -2.53
C ARG A 19 9.23 -7.41 -3.30
N LYS A 20 9.22 -7.25 -4.63
CA LYS A 20 10.22 -7.93 -5.46
C LYS A 20 11.63 -7.43 -5.20
N ALA A 21 11.78 -6.14 -4.96
CA ALA A 21 13.09 -5.58 -4.63
C ALA A 21 13.64 -6.17 -3.34
N GLN A 22 12.77 -6.60 -2.43
CA GLN A 22 13.18 -7.22 -1.18
C GLN A 22 13.29 -8.74 -1.30
N GLY A 23 13.06 -9.30 -2.48
CA GLY A 23 13.22 -10.72 -2.71
C GLY A 23 12.10 -11.58 -2.12
N LEU A 24 10.92 -10.98 -1.88
CA LEU A 24 9.82 -11.70 -1.26
C LEU A 24 8.82 -12.20 -2.30
N ARG A 25 8.31 -13.42 -2.07
CA ARG A 25 7.15 -13.89 -2.80
C ARG A 25 5.89 -13.31 -2.17
N GLN A 26 4.77 -13.40 -2.87
CA GLN A 26 3.50 -12.90 -2.34
C GLN A 26 3.12 -13.61 -1.03
N ASP A 27 3.32 -14.92 -0.95
CA ASP A 27 2.99 -15.65 0.27
C ASP A 27 3.91 -15.28 1.42
N GLN A 28 5.16 -14.97 1.13
CA GLN A 28 6.08 -14.53 2.16
C GLN A 28 5.68 -13.17 2.72
N LEU A 29 5.31 -12.24 1.85
CA LEU A 29 4.83 -10.95 2.32
C LEU A 29 3.56 -11.10 3.14
N ALA A 30 2.63 -11.94 2.69
CA ALA A 30 1.41 -12.20 3.44
C ALA A 30 1.74 -12.69 4.85
N GLY A 31 2.70 -13.61 4.98
CA GLY A 31 3.11 -14.13 6.26
C GLY A 31 3.73 -13.08 7.17
N VAL A 32 4.62 -12.26 6.63
CA VAL A 32 5.28 -11.21 7.41
C VAL A 32 4.27 -10.16 7.87
N ALA A 33 3.34 -9.81 7.00
CA ALA A 33 2.35 -8.77 7.32
C ALA A 33 1.18 -9.31 8.15
N GLY A 34 1.04 -10.63 8.26
CA GLY A 34 -0.08 -11.21 9.00
C GLY A 34 -1.40 -11.06 8.29
N VAL A 35 -1.40 -11.05 6.95
CA VAL A 35 -2.62 -10.97 6.15
C VAL A 35 -2.72 -12.22 5.28
N GLY A 36 -3.88 -12.45 4.68
CA GLY A 36 -4.07 -13.58 3.80
C GLY A 36 -3.37 -13.38 2.46
N LEU A 37 -3.01 -14.49 1.82
CA LEU A 37 -2.38 -14.44 0.50
C LEU A 37 -3.28 -13.75 -0.51
N LEU A 38 -4.58 -14.05 -0.48
CA LEU A 38 -5.50 -13.44 -1.43
C LEU A 38 -5.52 -11.92 -1.28
N PHE A 39 -5.36 -11.41 -0.06
CA PHE A 39 -5.29 -9.96 0.12
C PHE A 39 -4.12 -9.37 -0.66
N ILE A 40 -2.95 -10.01 -0.60
CA ILE A 40 -1.78 -9.53 -1.34
C ILE A 40 -2.02 -9.61 -2.85
N VAL A 41 -2.59 -10.72 -3.31
CA VAL A 41 -2.89 -10.90 -4.73
C VAL A 41 -3.83 -9.79 -5.22
N ASP A 42 -4.90 -9.54 -4.47
CA ASP A 42 -5.88 -8.50 -4.83
C ASP A 42 -5.26 -7.12 -4.78
N LEU A 43 -4.48 -6.84 -3.76
CA LEU A 43 -3.82 -5.54 -3.62
C LEU A 43 -2.91 -5.27 -4.82
N GLU A 44 -2.07 -6.23 -5.18
CA GLU A 44 -1.13 -6.05 -6.30
C GLU A 44 -1.84 -6.00 -7.64
N ALA A 45 -3.02 -6.59 -7.73
CA ALA A 45 -3.82 -6.52 -8.95
C ALA A 45 -4.58 -5.20 -9.09
N GLY A 46 -4.53 -4.35 -8.06
CA GLY A 46 -5.21 -3.05 -8.12
C GLY A 46 -6.67 -3.10 -7.76
N LYS A 47 -7.10 -4.09 -6.99
CA LYS A 47 -8.49 -4.18 -6.59
C LYS A 47 -8.88 -2.93 -5.79
N PRO A 48 -9.96 -2.23 -6.20
CA PRO A 48 -10.30 -0.95 -5.56
C PRO A 48 -10.95 -1.09 -4.20
N THR A 49 -11.46 -2.27 -3.85
CA THR A 49 -12.21 -2.46 -2.61
C THR A 49 -11.42 -3.27 -1.61
N ILE A 50 -10.25 -2.79 -1.22
CA ILE A 50 -9.43 -3.48 -0.22
C ILE A 50 -9.57 -2.79 1.12
N GLN A 51 -9.31 -3.52 2.20
CA GLN A 51 -9.35 -2.97 3.54
C GLN A 51 -8.12 -2.13 3.79
N VAL A 52 -8.32 -0.84 4.09
CA VAL A 52 -7.22 0.09 4.23
C VAL A 52 -6.33 -0.26 5.43
N GLY A 53 -6.92 -0.78 6.51
CA GLY A 53 -6.12 -1.18 7.66
C GLY A 53 -5.10 -2.25 7.32
N LYS A 54 -5.52 -3.24 6.54
CA LYS A 54 -4.59 -4.29 6.10
C LYS A 54 -3.56 -3.75 5.13
N LEU A 55 -3.95 -2.83 4.26
CA LEU A 55 -3.01 -2.18 3.37
C LEU A 55 -1.89 -1.49 4.15
N LEU A 56 -2.26 -0.72 5.18
CA LEU A 56 -1.27 -0.03 5.99
C LEU A 56 -0.34 -1.01 6.69
N THR A 57 -0.87 -2.14 7.15
CA THR A 57 -0.05 -3.19 7.75
C THR A 57 0.96 -3.76 6.75
N VAL A 58 0.54 -3.97 5.51
CA VAL A 58 1.43 -4.47 4.47
C VAL A 58 2.53 -3.45 4.17
N LEU A 59 2.17 -2.18 4.05
CA LEU A 59 3.16 -1.14 3.80
C LEU A 59 4.18 -1.06 4.93
N GLU A 60 3.72 -1.17 6.16
CA GLU A 60 4.61 -1.18 7.31
C GLU A 60 5.55 -2.38 7.28
N ALA A 61 5.02 -3.55 6.93
CA ALA A 61 5.84 -4.77 6.85
C ALA A 61 6.94 -4.62 5.80
N LEU A 62 6.69 -3.84 4.75
CA LEU A 62 7.68 -3.59 3.71
C LEU A 62 8.65 -2.45 4.08
N GLY A 63 8.44 -1.80 5.22
CA GLY A 63 9.28 -0.67 5.62
C GLY A 63 8.90 0.64 4.95
N CYS A 64 7.73 0.69 4.33
CA CYS A 64 7.28 1.89 3.65
C CYS A 64 6.63 2.86 4.63
N LYS A 65 6.82 4.14 4.39
CA LYS A 65 6.15 5.18 5.17
C LYS A 65 5.05 5.79 4.35
N VAL A 66 3.94 6.08 5.00
CA VAL A 66 2.81 6.73 4.35
C VAL A 66 2.67 8.13 4.92
N ALA A 67 2.56 9.09 4.02
CA ALA A 67 2.35 10.48 4.42
C ALA A 67 1.20 11.04 3.61
N ILE A 68 0.31 11.73 4.28
CA ILE A 68 -0.81 12.41 3.66
C ILE A 68 -0.71 13.87 4.02
N THR A 69 -0.70 14.73 2.99
CA THR A 69 -0.50 16.16 3.19
C THR A 69 -1.82 16.88 2.97
N PRO A 70 -2.28 17.67 3.93
CA PRO A 70 -3.52 18.42 3.72
C PRO A 70 -3.31 19.56 2.73
N PRO A 71 -4.39 20.10 2.17
CA PRO A 71 -4.24 21.23 1.27
C PRO A 71 -3.73 22.45 2.01
N THR A 72 -3.10 23.35 1.28
CA THR A 72 -2.57 24.60 1.84
C THR A 72 -3.68 25.34 2.58
N GLY A 73 -3.37 25.80 3.76
CA GLY A 73 -4.33 26.57 4.56
C GLY A 73 -5.17 25.74 5.50
N THR A 74 -5.03 24.41 5.46
CA THR A 74 -5.75 23.56 6.38
C THR A 74 -5.08 23.61 7.74
N GLU A 75 -5.87 23.95 8.77
CA GLU A 75 -5.34 24.00 10.12
C GLU A 75 -5.67 22.74 10.84
N GLU A 76 -4.68 22.20 11.54
CA GLU A 76 -4.91 21.04 12.36
C GLU A 76 -5.47 21.45 13.67
N ALA A 77 -6.59 20.92 14.03
CA ALA A 77 -7.13 21.17 15.35
C ALA A 77 -6.40 20.30 16.35
N PRO A 78 -5.98 20.85 17.45
CA PRO A 78 -5.29 20.06 18.47
C PRO A 78 -6.17 19.02 19.12
#